data_b294029e18d6b7082e07db4893d7699a
#
_entry.id   b294029e18d6b7082e07db4893d7699a
#
_cell.length_a   1.000
_cell.length_b   1.000
_cell.length_c   1.000
_cell.angle_alpha   90.00
_cell.angle_beta   90.00
_cell.angle_gamma   90.00
#
_symmetry.space_group_name_H-M   'P 1'
#
loop_
_entity.id
_entity.type
_entity.pdbx_description
1 polymer ?
#
loop_
_entity_poly.entity_id
_entity_poly.type
_entity_poly.pdbx_seq_one_letter_code
_entity_poly.pdbx_strand_id
1 'polypeptide(L)'
;QDPAERALLSDFWGPGLSEETAIIAPLAPESGDVQLTKWRYSAFKKSPLLDWLRETGRDQLIITGVYAHIGILSTALDAFMFDIQPFVIGDGVADFSLSDHEFSLRYISGRTGAVKSTQQACLEIA
;
A
#
# COMPACT_ATOMS: atom_id res chain seq x y z
N GLN A 1 -2.24 15.15 24.06
CA GLN A 1 -1.02 14.90 23.29
C GLN A 1 -0.09 16.11 23.43
N ASP A 2 1.19 15.86 23.71
CA ASP A 2 2.22 16.87 23.86
C ASP A 2 2.33 17.72 22.56
N PRO A 3 2.45 19.06 22.65
CA PRO A 3 2.69 19.90 21.48
C PRO A 3 3.90 19.46 20.64
N ALA A 4 4.97 18.98 21.28
CA ALA A 4 6.15 18.47 20.57
C ALA A 4 5.83 17.19 19.78
N GLU A 5 5.03 16.31 20.34
CA GLU A 5 4.58 15.11 19.63
C GLU A 5 3.67 15.45 18.45
N ARG A 6 2.81 16.45 18.59
CA ARG A 6 1.95 16.90 17.51
C ARG A 6 2.76 17.54 16.39
N ALA A 7 3.77 18.31 16.73
CA ALA A 7 4.68 18.90 15.74
C ALA A 7 5.45 17.83 15.00
N LEU A 8 5.99 16.85 15.73
CA LEU A 8 6.70 15.72 15.14
C LEU A 8 5.80 14.92 14.18
N LEU A 9 4.59 14.61 14.60
CA LEU A 9 3.64 13.88 13.77
C LEU A 9 3.21 14.71 12.55
N SER A 10 3.03 16.01 12.71
CA SER A 10 2.71 16.92 11.62
C SER A 10 3.82 16.96 10.57
N ASP A 11 5.08 17.07 11.01
CA ASP A 11 6.23 17.09 10.11
C ASP A 11 6.42 15.73 9.43
N PHE A 12 6.15 14.66 10.14
CA PHE A 12 6.33 13.30 9.63
C PHE A 12 5.25 12.90 8.62
N TRP A 13 3.99 13.28 8.88
CA TRP A 13 2.85 12.91 8.04
C TRP A 13 2.41 13.99 7.08
N GLY A 14 3.01 15.17 7.20
CA GLY A 14 2.67 16.33 6.39
C GLY A 14 1.39 17.04 6.86
N PRO A 15 1.12 18.21 6.30
CA PRO A 15 -0.01 19.06 6.71
C PRO A 15 -1.37 18.65 6.15
N GLY A 16 -1.51 17.42 5.69
CA GLY A 16 -2.72 16.94 5.05
C GLY A 16 -2.61 16.91 3.52
N LEU A 17 -3.74 16.86 2.85
CA LEU A 17 -3.77 16.79 1.38
C LEU A 17 -3.24 18.10 0.79
N SER A 18 -2.04 18.04 0.22
CA SER A 18 -1.44 19.09 -0.58
C SER A 18 -1.37 18.62 -2.03
N GLU A 19 -0.97 19.52 -2.95
CA GLU A 19 -0.73 19.12 -4.34
C GLU A 19 0.35 18.04 -4.47
N GLU A 20 1.33 18.03 -3.54
CA GLU A 20 2.40 17.03 -3.51
C GLU A 20 1.89 15.65 -3.10
N THR A 21 0.77 15.56 -2.38
CA THR A 21 0.17 14.29 -1.98
C THR A 21 -1.00 13.88 -2.88
N ALA A 22 -1.38 14.71 -3.82
CA ALA A 22 -2.43 14.40 -4.78
C ALA A 22 -2.00 13.26 -5.71
N ILE A 23 -2.95 12.44 -6.13
CA ILE A 23 -2.71 11.38 -7.10
C ILE A 23 -2.38 12.02 -8.45
N ILE A 24 -1.31 11.56 -9.09
CA ILE A 24 -0.90 12.08 -10.39
C ILE A 24 -1.99 11.85 -11.44
N ALA A 25 -2.09 12.77 -12.41
CA ALA A 25 -3.17 12.75 -13.40
C ALA A 25 -3.35 11.41 -14.13
N PRO A 26 -2.28 10.71 -14.57
CA PRO A 26 -2.44 9.41 -15.24
C PRO A 26 -3.09 8.32 -14.37
N LEU A 27 -3.05 8.47 -13.05
CA LEU A 27 -3.62 7.52 -12.09
C LEU A 27 -4.81 8.10 -11.33
N ALA A 28 -5.36 9.21 -11.81
CA ALA A 28 -6.51 9.83 -11.15
C ALA A 28 -7.66 8.84 -11.01
N PRO A 29 -8.35 8.83 -9.85
CA PRO A 29 -9.47 7.92 -9.64
C PRO A 29 -10.56 8.12 -10.68
N GLU A 30 -11.10 7.01 -11.14
CA GLU A 30 -12.25 6.99 -12.04
C GLU A 30 -13.55 6.83 -11.24
N SER A 31 -14.67 7.03 -11.91
CA SER A 31 -15.99 6.77 -11.31
C SER A 31 -16.08 5.31 -10.86
N GLY A 32 -16.46 5.09 -9.62
CA GLY A 32 -16.56 3.76 -9.04
C GLY A 32 -15.32 3.31 -8.26
N ASP A 33 -14.20 4.01 -8.41
CA ASP A 33 -13.03 3.73 -7.60
C ASP A 33 -13.24 4.12 -6.14
N VAL A 34 -12.79 3.28 -5.23
CA VAL A 34 -12.85 3.56 -3.79
C VAL A 34 -11.64 4.35 -3.37
N GLN A 35 -11.86 5.50 -2.77
CA GLN A 35 -10.80 6.37 -2.26
C GLN A 35 -10.81 6.32 -0.74
N LEU A 36 -9.67 5.95 -0.15
CA LEU A 36 -9.50 5.86 1.29
C LEU A 36 -8.32 6.72 1.73
N THR A 37 -8.46 7.34 2.90
CA THR A 37 -7.35 8.05 3.53
C THR A 37 -6.54 7.06 4.36
N LYS A 38 -5.25 7.00 4.10
CA LYS A 38 -4.33 6.13 4.84
C LYS A 38 -3.77 6.88 6.05
N TRP A 39 -3.96 6.33 7.22
CA TRP A 39 -3.58 6.96 8.49
C TRP A 39 -2.20 6.54 9.00
N ARG A 40 -1.75 5.35 8.61
CA ARG A 40 -0.46 4.79 9.01
C ARG A 40 0.16 4.08 7.82
N TYR A 41 1.27 3.41 8.03
CA TYR A 41 1.95 2.67 6.96
C TYR A 41 1.04 1.62 6.34
N SER A 42 0.33 0.86 7.17
CA SER A 42 -0.63 -0.10 6.65
C SER A 42 -1.93 0.58 6.22
N ALA A 43 -2.39 0.24 5.04
CA ALA A 43 -3.67 0.71 4.51
C ALA A 43 -4.87 0.15 5.28
N PHE A 44 -4.67 -0.86 6.11
CA PHE A 44 -5.75 -1.45 6.92
C PHE A 44 -6.00 -0.69 8.22
N LYS A 45 -5.04 0.11 8.68
CA LYS A 45 -5.15 0.78 9.98
C LYS A 45 -6.16 1.92 9.93
N LYS A 46 -7.16 1.87 10.83
CA LYS A 46 -8.23 2.88 10.95
C LYS A 46 -8.89 3.16 9.59
N SER A 47 -9.14 2.10 8.83
CA SER A 47 -9.70 2.22 7.49
C SER A 47 -10.76 1.13 7.29
N PRO A 48 -11.75 1.35 6.44
CA PRO A 48 -12.77 0.34 6.14
C PRO A 48 -12.31 -0.70 5.10
N LEU A 49 -11.02 -0.74 4.73
CA LEU A 49 -10.52 -1.59 3.66
C LEU A 49 -10.84 -3.07 3.88
N LEU A 50 -10.57 -3.59 5.08
CA LEU A 50 -10.79 -5.01 5.37
C LEU A 50 -12.28 -5.37 5.27
N ASP A 51 -13.14 -4.56 5.86
CA ASP A 51 -14.58 -4.78 5.82
C ASP A 51 -15.10 -4.72 4.38
N TRP A 52 -14.60 -3.75 3.60
CA TRP A 52 -14.97 -3.62 2.19
C TRP A 52 -14.54 -4.83 1.37
N LEU A 53 -13.33 -5.35 1.59
CA LEU A 53 -12.87 -6.56 0.91
C LEU A 53 -13.76 -7.75 1.25
N ARG A 54 -14.10 -7.93 2.53
CA ARG A 54 -14.95 -9.03 2.99
C ARG A 54 -16.37 -8.92 2.46
N GLU A 55 -16.95 -7.75 2.53
CA GLU A 55 -18.32 -7.49 2.04
C GLU A 55 -18.45 -7.70 0.54
N THR A 56 -17.39 -7.43 -0.21
CA THR A 56 -17.37 -7.63 -1.66
C THR A 56 -16.86 -9.02 -2.07
N GLY A 57 -16.57 -9.88 -1.11
CA GLY A 57 -16.11 -11.25 -1.37
C GLY A 57 -14.70 -11.34 -1.96
N ARG A 58 -13.87 -10.35 -1.69
CA ARG A 58 -12.48 -10.30 -2.19
C ARG A 58 -11.51 -10.76 -1.11
N ASP A 59 -10.67 -11.72 -1.45
CA ASP A 59 -9.63 -12.28 -0.57
C ASP A 59 -8.22 -12.13 -1.14
N GLN A 60 -8.06 -11.35 -2.20
CA GLN A 60 -6.79 -11.06 -2.84
C GLN A 60 -6.63 -9.56 -3.00
N LEU A 61 -5.39 -9.08 -2.86
CA LEU A 61 -5.09 -7.65 -2.95
C LEU A 61 -3.81 -7.45 -3.75
N ILE A 62 -3.93 -6.72 -4.85
CA ILE A 62 -2.77 -6.32 -5.65
C ILE A 62 -2.31 -4.96 -5.12
N ILE A 63 -1.03 -4.86 -4.77
CA ILE A 63 -0.47 -3.68 -4.11
C ILE A 63 0.59 -3.04 -5.00
N THR A 64 0.42 -1.76 -5.26
CA THR A 64 1.40 -0.91 -5.96
C THR A 64 1.61 0.39 -5.18
N GLY A 65 2.64 1.14 -5.55
CA GLY A 65 2.89 2.46 -4.99
C GLY A 65 4.19 2.56 -4.22
N VAL A 66 4.21 3.42 -3.20
CA VAL A 66 5.40 3.75 -2.41
C VAL A 66 5.06 3.81 -0.92
N TYR A 67 5.98 3.57 -0.02
CA TYR A 67 7.34 3.07 -0.31
C TYR A 67 7.41 1.59 0.00
N ALA A 68 8.20 0.84 -0.77
CA ALA A 68 8.19 -0.62 -0.74
C ALA A 68 8.47 -1.19 0.65
N HIS A 69 9.49 -0.71 1.36
CA HIS A 69 9.84 -1.25 2.68
C HIS A 69 9.05 -0.62 3.83
N ILE A 70 8.14 0.30 3.53
CA ILE A 70 7.34 0.99 4.56
C ILE A 70 5.85 0.63 4.39
N GLY A 71 5.11 1.43 3.63
CA GLY A 71 3.67 1.23 3.48
C GLY A 71 3.29 -0.03 2.74
N ILE A 72 4.01 -0.37 1.70
CA ILE A 72 3.77 -1.59 0.91
C ILE A 72 4.01 -2.84 1.76
N LEU A 73 5.17 -2.92 2.42
CA LEU A 73 5.50 -4.04 3.31
C LEU A 73 4.49 -4.17 4.45
N SER A 74 4.15 -3.06 5.10
CA SER A 74 3.20 -3.06 6.22
C SER A 74 1.81 -3.51 5.78
N THR A 75 1.34 -3.04 4.64
CA THR A 75 0.04 -3.43 4.09
C THR A 75 0.02 -4.90 3.69
N ALA A 76 1.08 -5.39 3.05
CA ALA A 76 1.19 -6.80 2.66
C ALA A 76 1.21 -7.72 3.90
N LEU A 77 1.93 -7.33 4.93
CA LEU A 77 1.99 -8.09 6.18
C LEU A 77 0.61 -8.16 6.85
N ASP A 78 -0.08 -7.03 6.97
CA ASP A 78 -1.43 -6.99 7.55
C ASP A 78 -2.44 -7.77 6.70
N ALA A 79 -2.36 -7.67 5.37
CA ALA A 79 -3.21 -8.47 4.48
C ALA A 79 -3.07 -9.96 4.79
N PHE A 80 -1.84 -10.43 4.89
CA PHE A 80 -1.55 -11.82 5.26
C PHE A 80 -2.15 -12.17 6.62
N MET A 81 -2.00 -11.30 7.61
CA MET A 81 -2.54 -11.51 8.95
C MET A 81 -4.07 -11.56 8.99
N PHE A 82 -4.74 -10.96 8.01
CA PHE A 82 -6.20 -10.97 7.88
C PHE A 82 -6.73 -12.00 6.86
N ASP A 83 -5.88 -12.92 6.44
CA ASP A 83 -6.24 -13.95 5.44
C ASP A 83 -6.62 -13.35 4.06
N ILE A 84 -6.08 -12.18 3.75
CA ILE A 84 -6.13 -11.58 2.42
C ILE A 84 -4.79 -11.85 1.75
N GLN A 85 -4.80 -12.48 0.59
CA GLN A 85 -3.57 -12.83 -0.12
C GLN A 85 -2.99 -11.61 -0.85
N PRO A 86 -1.80 -11.10 -0.45
CA PRO A 86 -1.22 -9.95 -1.11
C PRO A 86 -0.35 -10.36 -2.30
N PHE A 87 -0.47 -9.59 -3.38
CA PHE A 87 0.39 -9.65 -4.55
C PHE A 87 1.03 -8.28 -4.74
N VAL A 88 2.34 -8.19 -4.55
CA VAL A 88 3.07 -6.94 -4.73
C VAL A 88 3.69 -6.91 -6.12
N ILE A 89 3.49 -5.81 -6.82
CA ILE A 89 4.01 -5.64 -8.17
C ILE A 89 5.42 -5.06 -8.08
N GLY A 90 6.43 -5.90 -8.33
CA GLY A 90 7.82 -5.54 -8.10
C GLY A 90 8.31 -4.34 -8.91
N ASP A 91 7.84 -4.19 -10.14
CA ASP A 91 8.10 -3.03 -10.99
C ASP A 91 7.02 -1.94 -10.89
N GLY A 92 6.05 -2.11 -10.01
CA GLY A 92 4.99 -1.14 -9.72
C GLY A 92 5.11 -0.52 -8.34
N VAL A 93 6.19 -0.79 -7.60
CA VAL A 93 6.52 -0.17 -6.32
C VAL A 93 7.88 0.50 -6.42
N ALA A 94 8.13 1.46 -5.54
CA ALA A 94 9.41 2.15 -5.48
C ALA A 94 9.81 2.42 -4.03
N ASP A 95 11.06 2.77 -3.83
CA ASP A 95 11.60 3.05 -2.52
C ASP A 95 12.72 4.10 -2.59
N PHE A 96 13.25 4.48 -1.43
CA PHE A 96 14.33 5.46 -1.33
C PHE A 96 15.65 4.95 -1.87
N SER A 97 15.87 3.62 -1.84
CA SER A 97 17.08 3.01 -2.35
C SER A 97 16.77 1.64 -2.98
N LEU A 98 17.68 1.20 -3.86
CA LEU A 98 17.59 -0.15 -4.43
C LEU A 98 17.69 -1.22 -3.34
N SER A 99 18.51 -1.01 -2.34
CA SER A 99 18.67 -1.92 -1.20
C SER A 99 17.35 -2.11 -0.44
N ASP A 100 16.64 -1.03 -0.13
CA ASP A 100 15.35 -1.09 0.54
C ASP A 100 14.29 -1.76 -0.33
N HIS A 101 14.29 -1.46 -1.62
CA HIS A 101 13.39 -2.06 -2.60
C HIS A 101 13.59 -3.58 -2.65
N GLU A 102 14.81 -4.04 -2.84
CA GLU A 102 15.13 -5.47 -2.90
C GLU A 102 14.84 -6.19 -1.59
N PHE A 103 15.16 -5.57 -0.46
CA PHE A 103 14.85 -6.12 0.86
C PHE A 103 13.35 -6.38 1.02
N SER A 104 12.54 -5.38 0.71
CA SER A 104 11.08 -5.50 0.88
C SER A 104 10.49 -6.58 -0.01
N LEU A 105 10.89 -6.67 -1.26
CA LEU A 105 10.38 -7.70 -2.18
C LEU A 105 10.81 -9.09 -1.74
N ARG A 106 12.04 -9.23 -1.27
CA ARG A 106 12.56 -10.50 -0.74
C ARG A 106 11.83 -10.92 0.52
N TYR A 107 11.57 -9.98 1.42
CA TYR A 107 10.81 -10.24 2.64
C TYR A 107 9.39 -10.70 2.31
N ILE A 108 8.69 -9.96 1.45
CA ILE A 108 7.30 -10.23 1.09
C ILE A 108 7.18 -11.60 0.40
N SER A 109 7.99 -11.87 -0.60
CA SER A 109 7.90 -13.12 -1.38
C SER A 109 8.20 -14.36 -0.55
N GLY A 110 9.01 -14.21 0.49
CA GLY A 110 9.37 -15.34 1.35
C GLY A 110 8.40 -15.62 2.49
N ARG A 111 7.51 -14.66 2.81
CA ARG A 111 6.76 -14.72 4.08
C ARG A 111 5.28 -14.39 3.98
N THR A 112 4.91 -13.34 3.26
CA THR A 112 3.54 -12.80 3.37
C THR A 112 2.71 -12.93 2.11
N GLY A 113 3.33 -13.08 0.96
CA GLY A 113 2.60 -13.11 -0.30
C GLY A 113 3.49 -13.38 -1.49
N ALA A 114 3.02 -12.98 -2.66
CA ALA A 114 3.73 -13.15 -3.92
C ALA A 114 4.19 -11.81 -4.48
N VAL A 115 5.31 -11.83 -5.18
CA VAL A 115 5.81 -10.70 -5.96
C VAL A 115 5.66 -11.06 -7.43
N LYS A 116 5.02 -10.17 -8.17
CA LYS A 116 4.75 -10.34 -9.60
C LYS A 116 5.29 -9.13 -10.36
N SER A 117 5.60 -9.31 -11.64
CA SER A 117 5.80 -8.17 -12.54
C SER A 117 4.45 -7.63 -12.99
N THR A 118 4.42 -6.39 -13.46
CA THR A 118 3.21 -5.81 -14.07
C THR A 118 2.70 -6.67 -15.23
N GLN A 119 3.60 -7.11 -16.11
CA GLN A 119 3.25 -7.95 -17.24
C GLN A 119 2.60 -9.25 -16.79
N GLN A 120 3.18 -9.94 -15.82
CA GLN A 120 2.65 -11.20 -15.30
C GLN A 120 1.28 -11.00 -14.64
N ALA A 121 1.13 -9.97 -13.82
CA ALA A 121 -0.15 -9.67 -13.17
C ALA A 121 -1.25 -9.38 -14.19
N CYS A 122 -0.97 -8.59 -15.21
CA CYS A 122 -1.93 -8.30 -16.27
C CYS A 122 -2.36 -9.54 -17.03
N LEU A 123 -1.44 -10.47 -17.30
CA LEU A 123 -1.77 -11.73 -17.97
C LEU A 123 -2.65 -12.63 -17.08
N GLU A 124 -2.39 -12.68 -15.80
CA GLU A 124 -3.14 -13.52 -14.86
C GLU A 124 -4.54 -12.99 -14.54
N ILE A 125 -4.72 -11.66 -14.60
CA ILE A 125 -6.03 -11.03 -14.38
C ILE A 125 -6.94 -11.14 -15.60
N ALA A 126 -6.36 -11.16 -16.78
CA ALA A 126 -7.09 -11.16 -18.05
C ALA A 126 -7.97 -12.40 -18.25
#